data_14371e0457960eac097a5617dc3cf78a
#
_entry.id   14371e0457960eac097a5617dc3cf78a
#
_cell.length_a   1.000
_cell.length_b   1.000
_cell.length_c   1.000
_cell.angle_alpha   90.00
_cell.angle_beta   90.00
_cell.angle_gamma   90.00
#
_symmetry.space_group_name_H-M   'P 1'
#
loop_
_entity.id
_entity.type
_entity.pdbx_description
1 polymer ?
#
loop_
_entity_poly.entity_id
_entity_poly.type
_entity_poly.pdbx_seq_one_letter_code
_entity_poly.pdbx_strand_id
1 'polypeptide(L)'
;MHVPVMRGEVLRFLDPKPNENFVDCTVGEGGHALTILEGNKPYGKVLGIDLDPEILERLRKSVDGTALAERLILVHGNFADLKTIVEQFGFRSVSGVLFDLGFSSWHIEESGRGFSFMRNEPLDMRYNPQGPLTAEAIVNFWRLKDVEEILRRYGQERFYKRIAREIVSSRPLKTTIDLVMAVERATPPWYHRRRIHCATKTFQALRIAVNNELENLERALPQALEVLERGGRLVVIAFHSLEDRIVKNFFREKAKDNLLKILTKKPLRPSKEEVSENPHARSARLRAALKL
;
A
#
# COMPACT_ATOMS: atom_id res chain seq x y z
N MET A 1 7.50 18.03 4.36
CA MET A 1 6.75 17.23 3.35
C MET A 1 7.53 15.94 3.14
N HIS A 2 6.88 14.80 3.29
CA HIS A 2 7.54 13.49 3.13
C HIS A 2 7.98 13.28 1.68
N VAL A 3 9.22 12.79 1.47
CA VAL A 3 9.71 12.46 0.12
C VAL A 3 9.11 11.12 -0.30
N PRO A 4 8.34 11.06 -1.40
CA PRO A 4 7.72 9.81 -1.84
C PRO A 4 8.77 8.79 -2.29
N VAL A 5 8.50 7.51 -2.05
CA VAL A 5 9.41 6.40 -2.36
C VAL A 5 9.62 6.27 -3.87
N MET A 6 10.87 6.14 -4.33
CA MET A 6 11.23 5.95 -5.74
C MET A 6 10.62 7.00 -6.69
N ARG A 7 10.57 8.26 -6.21
CA ARG A 7 9.96 9.38 -6.94
C ARG A 7 10.46 9.51 -8.38
N GLY A 8 11.77 9.41 -8.57
CA GLY A 8 12.41 9.54 -9.89
C GLY A 8 11.98 8.41 -10.83
N GLU A 9 11.95 7.18 -10.34
CA GLU A 9 11.53 6.02 -11.11
C GLU A 9 10.04 6.06 -11.44
N VAL A 10 9.18 6.49 -10.51
CA VAL A 10 7.74 6.67 -10.76
C VAL A 10 7.53 7.65 -11.91
N LEU A 11 8.14 8.84 -11.85
CA LEU A 11 8.05 9.82 -12.93
C LEU A 11 8.60 9.28 -14.27
N ARG A 12 9.75 8.61 -14.24
CA ARG A 12 10.35 8.02 -15.44
C ARG A 12 9.42 7.01 -16.11
N PHE A 13 8.70 6.19 -15.34
CA PHE A 13 7.85 5.16 -15.91
C PHE A 13 6.43 5.61 -16.19
N LEU A 14 5.86 6.52 -15.42
CA LEU A 14 4.59 7.18 -15.75
C LEU A 14 4.78 8.15 -16.92
N ASP A 15 5.94 8.82 -17.00
CA ASP A 15 6.34 9.74 -18.07
C ASP A 15 5.26 10.80 -18.39
N PRO A 16 4.81 11.58 -17.39
CA PRO A 16 3.69 12.49 -17.55
C PRO A 16 4.00 13.57 -18.59
N LYS A 17 3.09 13.73 -19.57
CA LYS A 17 3.16 14.78 -20.60
C LYS A 17 2.14 15.88 -20.28
N PRO A 18 2.33 17.10 -20.83
CA PRO A 18 1.37 18.18 -20.67
C PRO A 18 -0.08 17.76 -20.96
N ASN A 19 -0.97 18.11 -20.05
CA ASN A 19 -2.42 17.89 -20.14
C ASN A 19 -2.89 16.43 -20.04
N GLU A 20 -2.01 15.47 -19.76
CA GLU A 20 -2.41 14.09 -19.49
C GLU A 20 -3.02 13.92 -18.10
N ASN A 21 -3.91 12.94 -17.98
CA ASN A 21 -4.60 12.63 -16.73
C ASN A 21 -4.07 11.32 -16.12
N PHE A 22 -3.93 11.32 -14.80
CA PHE A 22 -3.40 10.18 -14.05
C PHE A 22 -4.32 9.82 -12.89
N VAL A 23 -4.30 8.53 -12.50
CA VAL A 23 -4.93 8.07 -11.27
C VAL A 23 -3.85 7.60 -10.31
N ASP A 24 -3.85 8.15 -9.10
CA ASP A 24 -3.08 7.67 -7.96
C ASP A 24 -4.03 6.91 -7.03
N CYS A 25 -3.91 5.59 -7.02
CA CYS A 25 -4.80 4.69 -6.28
C CYS A 25 -4.51 4.65 -4.77
N THR A 26 -3.44 5.31 -4.33
CA THR A 26 -2.90 5.31 -2.97
C THR A 26 -2.33 6.69 -2.66
N VAL A 27 -3.16 7.74 -2.84
CA VAL A 27 -2.66 9.11 -2.87
C VAL A 27 -1.97 9.56 -1.58
N GLY A 28 -2.40 9.02 -0.43
CA GLY A 28 -1.81 9.33 0.86
C GLY A 28 -1.66 10.83 1.12
N GLU A 29 -0.46 11.25 1.50
CA GLU A 29 -0.10 12.66 1.71
C GLU A 29 0.17 13.43 0.40
N GLY A 30 -0.08 12.82 -0.77
CA GLY A 30 -0.01 13.47 -2.06
C GLY A 30 1.37 13.53 -2.72
N GLY A 31 2.39 12.93 -2.15
CA GLY A 31 3.77 13.07 -2.62
C GLY A 31 3.96 12.74 -4.10
N HIS A 32 3.44 11.62 -4.57
CA HIS A 32 3.45 11.23 -5.98
C HIS A 32 2.49 12.07 -6.81
N ALA A 33 1.24 12.23 -6.36
CA ALA A 33 0.21 12.97 -7.07
C ALA A 33 0.66 14.42 -7.37
N LEU A 34 1.22 15.13 -6.39
CA LEU A 34 1.73 16.49 -6.57
C LEU A 34 2.89 16.53 -7.56
N THR A 35 3.76 15.53 -7.52
CA THR A 35 4.88 15.43 -8.47
C THR A 35 4.40 15.17 -9.91
N ILE A 36 3.36 14.33 -10.09
CA ILE A 36 2.73 14.10 -11.39
C ILE A 36 2.08 15.39 -11.91
N LEU A 37 1.39 16.13 -11.02
CA LEU A 37 0.76 17.41 -11.36
C LEU A 37 1.77 18.48 -11.81
N GLU A 38 3.00 18.42 -11.34
CA GLU A 38 4.08 19.26 -11.85
C GLU A 38 4.49 18.88 -13.29
N GLY A 39 4.49 17.58 -13.59
CA GLY A 39 4.89 17.07 -14.92
C GLY A 39 3.83 17.22 -16.01
N ASN A 40 2.53 17.19 -15.63
CA ASN A 40 1.41 17.24 -16.59
C ASN A 40 0.76 18.62 -16.77
N LYS A 41 1.44 19.70 -16.35
CA LYS A 41 0.98 21.09 -16.55
C LYS A 41 0.66 21.38 -18.03
N PRO A 42 -0.22 22.39 -18.33
CA PRO A 42 -0.97 23.22 -17.36
C PRO A 42 -2.34 22.63 -16.95
N TYR A 43 -2.97 21.76 -17.73
CA TYR A 43 -4.36 21.34 -17.53
C TYR A 43 -4.54 19.88 -17.10
N GLY A 44 -3.47 19.10 -17.12
CA GLY A 44 -3.50 17.69 -16.69
C GLY A 44 -3.95 17.56 -15.24
N LYS A 45 -4.75 16.53 -14.96
CA LYS A 45 -5.36 16.27 -13.65
C LYS A 45 -4.85 14.97 -13.04
N VAL A 46 -4.99 14.87 -11.72
CA VAL A 46 -4.80 13.63 -10.97
C VAL A 46 -6.04 13.33 -10.17
N LEU A 47 -6.56 12.11 -10.33
CA LEU A 47 -7.58 11.53 -9.46
C LEU A 47 -6.85 10.73 -8.39
N GLY A 48 -6.86 11.23 -7.16
CA GLY A 48 -6.23 10.58 -6.00
C GLY A 48 -7.25 9.85 -5.15
N ILE A 49 -7.05 8.55 -4.97
CA ILE A 49 -7.90 7.68 -4.17
C ILE A 49 -7.15 7.30 -2.89
N ASP A 50 -7.81 7.34 -1.76
CA ASP A 50 -7.30 6.74 -0.52
C ASP A 50 -8.44 6.18 0.32
N LEU A 51 -8.13 5.13 1.08
CA LEU A 51 -9.06 4.47 1.97
C LEU A 51 -9.19 5.20 3.32
N ASP A 52 -8.22 6.06 3.66
CA ASP A 52 -8.17 6.83 4.89
C ASP A 52 -8.71 8.26 4.69
N PRO A 53 -9.90 8.58 5.27
CA PRO A 53 -10.48 9.91 5.13
C PRO A 53 -9.68 11.01 5.83
N GLU A 54 -8.93 10.67 6.90
CA GLU A 54 -8.16 11.65 7.64
C GLU A 54 -6.94 12.12 6.84
N ILE A 55 -6.26 11.22 6.13
CA ILE A 55 -5.13 11.58 5.29
C ILE A 55 -5.57 12.43 4.08
N LEU A 56 -6.74 12.12 3.52
CA LEU A 56 -7.33 12.91 2.43
C LEU A 56 -7.68 14.33 2.87
N GLU A 57 -8.22 14.48 4.07
CA GLU A 57 -8.55 15.80 4.62
C GLU A 57 -7.27 16.63 4.88
N ARG A 58 -6.20 16.00 5.36
CA ARG A 58 -4.89 16.65 5.53
C ARG A 58 -4.34 17.10 4.18
N LEU A 59 -4.38 16.23 3.17
CA LEU A 59 -3.92 16.56 1.82
C LEU A 59 -4.75 17.72 1.23
N ARG A 60 -6.08 17.66 1.36
CA ARG A 60 -6.96 18.75 0.89
C ARG A 60 -6.56 20.10 1.48
N LYS A 61 -6.37 20.15 2.82
CA LYS A 61 -5.92 21.37 3.51
C LYS A 61 -4.54 21.86 3.05
N SER A 62 -3.63 20.93 2.70
CA SER A 62 -2.27 21.30 2.28
C SER A 62 -2.20 21.94 0.90
N VAL A 63 -3.16 21.64 0.02
CA VAL A 63 -3.23 22.19 -1.34
C VAL A 63 -4.27 23.31 -1.49
N ASP A 64 -5.06 23.57 -0.47
CA ASP A 64 -6.11 24.60 -0.49
C ASP A 64 -5.53 25.98 -0.85
N GLY A 65 -6.26 26.73 -1.69
CA GLY A 65 -5.81 28.02 -2.20
C GLY A 65 -4.64 27.98 -3.20
N THR A 66 -4.16 26.80 -3.59
CA THR A 66 -3.11 26.64 -4.61
C THR A 66 -3.71 26.27 -5.97
N ALA A 67 -2.97 26.55 -7.06
CA ALA A 67 -3.35 26.13 -8.41
C ALA A 67 -3.44 24.59 -8.56
N LEU A 68 -2.90 23.82 -7.62
CA LEU A 68 -2.97 22.36 -7.62
C LEU A 68 -4.36 21.85 -7.18
N ALA A 69 -5.07 22.60 -6.33
CA ALA A 69 -6.39 22.22 -5.82
C ALA A 69 -7.41 21.98 -6.94
N GLU A 70 -7.35 22.76 -8.03
CA GLU A 70 -8.26 22.62 -9.17
C GLU A 70 -7.98 21.38 -10.05
N ARG A 71 -6.77 20.85 -9.94
CA ARG A 71 -6.30 19.72 -10.77
C ARG A 71 -6.14 18.40 -9.99
N LEU A 72 -6.27 18.44 -8.65
CA LEU A 72 -6.24 17.29 -7.78
C LEU A 72 -7.65 16.94 -7.31
N ILE A 73 -8.20 15.85 -7.79
CA ILE A 73 -9.50 15.32 -7.40
C ILE A 73 -9.29 14.26 -6.33
N LEU A 74 -9.71 14.49 -5.10
CA LEU A 74 -9.52 13.57 -3.97
C LEU A 74 -10.79 12.78 -3.69
N VAL A 75 -10.66 11.46 -3.65
CA VAL A 75 -11.77 10.52 -3.46
C VAL A 75 -11.48 9.59 -2.28
N HIS A 76 -12.37 9.63 -1.28
CA HIS A 76 -12.38 8.60 -0.24
C HIS A 76 -13.02 7.34 -0.81
N GLY A 77 -12.24 6.28 -0.98
CA GLY A 77 -12.70 5.04 -1.57
C GLY A 77 -11.65 3.94 -1.58
N ASN A 78 -12.09 2.75 -1.91
CA ASN A 78 -11.20 1.60 -2.07
C ASN A 78 -10.79 1.49 -3.54
N PHE A 79 -9.51 1.44 -3.84
CA PHE A 79 -9.00 1.22 -5.19
C PHE A 79 -9.45 -0.12 -5.79
N ALA A 80 -9.95 -1.05 -4.98
CA ALA A 80 -10.61 -2.27 -5.46
C ALA A 80 -11.87 -1.99 -6.31
N ASP A 81 -12.39 -0.77 -6.26
CA ASP A 81 -13.54 -0.30 -7.04
C ASP A 81 -13.14 0.81 -8.03
N LEU A 82 -11.88 0.79 -8.46
CA LEU A 82 -11.23 1.80 -9.30
C LEU A 82 -12.06 2.22 -10.53
N LYS A 83 -12.58 1.25 -11.28
CA LYS A 83 -13.37 1.52 -12.49
C LYS A 83 -14.64 2.32 -12.18
N THR A 84 -15.38 1.90 -11.17
CA THR A 84 -16.59 2.59 -10.71
C THR A 84 -16.27 4.03 -10.27
N ILE A 85 -15.17 4.22 -9.53
CA ILE A 85 -14.72 5.55 -9.08
C ILE A 85 -14.38 6.44 -10.29
N VAL A 86 -13.59 5.95 -11.23
CA VAL A 86 -13.21 6.68 -12.44
C VAL A 86 -14.45 7.09 -13.25
N GLU A 87 -15.43 6.19 -13.40
CA GLU A 87 -16.69 6.45 -14.10
C GLU A 87 -17.57 7.48 -13.39
N GLN A 88 -17.73 7.36 -12.06
CA GLN A 88 -18.52 8.30 -11.24
C GLN A 88 -18.00 9.74 -11.29
N PHE A 89 -16.69 9.91 -11.32
CA PHE A 89 -16.07 11.23 -11.43
C PHE A 89 -15.93 11.72 -12.87
N GLY A 90 -16.44 10.96 -13.86
CA GLY A 90 -16.30 11.30 -15.28
C GLY A 90 -14.84 11.46 -15.72
N PHE A 91 -13.91 10.80 -15.02
CA PHE A 91 -12.48 10.93 -15.26
C PHE A 91 -12.08 10.09 -16.47
N ARG A 92 -11.65 10.74 -17.55
CA ARG A 92 -11.41 10.10 -18.85
C ARG A 92 -9.97 10.31 -19.32
N SER A 93 -9.58 9.58 -20.37
CA SER A 93 -8.25 9.67 -20.98
C SER A 93 -7.15 9.47 -19.94
N VAL A 94 -7.18 8.32 -19.26
CA VAL A 94 -6.22 8.00 -18.23
C VAL A 94 -4.92 7.52 -18.86
N SER A 95 -3.90 8.37 -18.86
CA SER A 95 -2.56 8.08 -19.43
C SER A 95 -1.68 7.29 -18.48
N GLY A 96 -2.00 7.27 -17.16
CA GLY A 96 -1.26 6.46 -16.21
C GLY A 96 -2.01 6.18 -14.92
N VAL A 97 -1.72 5.00 -14.35
CA VAL A 97 -2.24 4.56 -13.05
C VAL A 97 -1.06 4.19 -12.15
N LEU A 98 -1.07 4.72 -10.94
CA LEU A 98 -0.08 4.45 -9.90
C LEU A 98 -0.72 3.70 -8.73
N PHE A 99 -0.01 2.70 -8.23
CA PHE A 99 -0.20 2.10 -6.91
C PHE A 99 1.11 2.23 -6.13
N ASP A 100 1.12 2.97 -5.03
CA ASP A 100 2.18 2.95 -4.02
C ASP A 100 1.65 2.23 -2.79
N LEU A 101 1.81 0.87 -2.79
CA LEU A 101 1.14 0.00 -1.84
C LEU A 101 1.72 0.15 -0.43
N GLY A 102 0.90 -0.17 0.57
CA GLY A 102 1.29 -0.11 1.97
C GLY A 102 0.69 1.08 2.70
N PHE A 103 1.45 1.62 3.63
CA PHE A 103 0.98 2.68 4.54
C PHE A 103 1.92 3.89 4.52
N SER A 104 1.36 5.08 4.71
CA SER A 104 2.14 6.33 4.77
C SER A 104 2.87 6.49 6.09
N SER A 105 3.82 7.44 6.15
CA SER A 105 4.51 7.80 7.39
C SER A 105 3.53 8.28 8.46
N TRP A 106 2.46 8.96 8.07
CA TRP A 106 1.41 9.38 8.98
C TRP A 106 0.77 8.21 9.75
N HIS A 107 0.54 7.08 9.08
CA HIS A 107 0.01 5.88 9.75
C HIS A 107 0.92 5.37 10.87
N ILE A 108 2.25 5.46 10.68
CA ILE A 108 3.24 5.00 11.67
C ILE A 108 3.41 6.02 12.80
N GLU A 109 3.43 7.30 12.46
CA GLU A 109 3.92 8.34 13.35
C GLU A 109 2.82 9.07 14.12
N GLU A 110 1.64 9.23 13.49
CA GLU A 110 0.60 10.13 14.02
C GLU A 110 -0.76 9.46 14.20
N SER A 111 -1.09 8.39 13.46
CA SER A 111 -2.45 7.84 13.46
C SER A 111 -2.88 7.23 14.80
N GLY A 112 -1.94 6.76 15.62
CA GLY A 112 -2.24 6.10 16.89
C GLY A 112 -3.00 4.78 16.76
N ARG A 113 -3.01 4.15 15.56
CA ARG A 113 -3.81 2.96 15.24
C ARG A 113 -3.02 1.64 15.27
N GLY A 114 -1.82 1.62 15.86
CA GLY A 114 -1.05 0.39 16.05
C GLY A 114 -0.38 -0.17 14.79
N PHE A 115 -0.10 0.65 13.79
CA PHE A 115 0.68 0.23 12.62
C PHE A 115 2.16 -0.03 12.96
N SER A 116 2.66 0.60 14.02
CA SER A 116 4.02 0.44 14.50
C SER A 116 4.06 -0.40 15.78
N PHE A 117 4.99 -1.33 15.86
CA PHE A 117 5.31 -2.05 17.10
C PHE A 117 6.34 -1.32 17.99
N MET A 118 6.79 -0.14 17.57
CA MET A 118 7.74 0.70 18.33
C MET A 118 7.03 1.63 19.32
N ARG A 119 5.70 1.70 19.27
CA ARG A 119 4.86 2.53 20.14
C ARG A 119 3.81 1.66 20.83
N ASN A 120 3.39 2.07 22.02
CA ASN A 120 2.30 1.40 22.72
C ASN A 120 0.96 2.00 22.29
N GLU A 121 0.32 1.39 21.31
CA GLU A 121 -0.92 1.86 20.70
C GLU A 121 -1.98 0.76 20.70
N PRO A 122 -3.28 1.08 20.59
CA PRO A 122 -4.33 0.08 20.38
C PRO A 122 -4.07 -0.79 19.15
N LEU A 123 -4.49 -2.05 19.18
CA LEU A 123 -4.39 -2.97 18.03
C LEU A 123 -5.53 -2.74 17.03
N ASP A 124 -5.55 -1.58 16.38
CA ASP A 124 -6.55 -1.25 15.36
C ASP A 124 -6.12 -1.71 13.96
N MET A 125 -5.08 -1.11 13.39
CA MET A 125 -4.49 -1.36 12.06
C MET A 125 -5.42 -1.10 10.86
N ARG A 126 -6.56 -0.43 11.03
CA ARG A 126 -7.44 -0.07 9.91
C ARG A 126 -6.94 1.17 9.18
N TYR A 127 -6.92 1.13 7.84
CA TYR A 127 -6.78 2.33 7.03
C TYR A 127 -8.06 3.19 7.13
N ASN A 128 -9.22 2.59 6.89
CA ASN A 128 -10.49 3.26 7.14
C ASN A 128 -10.95 3.02 8.58
N PRO A 129 -11.00 4.05 9.45
CA PRO A 129 -11.44 3.90 10.85
C PRO A 129 -12.87 3.35 11.01
N GLN A 130 -13.70 3.49 9.96
CA GLN A 130 -15.06 2.97 9.93
C GLN A 130 -15.14 1.49 9.49
N GLY A 131 -14.00 0.90 9.09
CA GLY A 131 -13.95 -0.51 8.71
C GLY A 131 -14.37 -1.43 9.87
N PRO A 132 -14.99 -2.59 9.57
CA PRO A 132 -15.61 -3.44 10.60
C PRO A 132 -14.60 -4.27 11.40
N LEU A 133 -13.39 -4.51 10.89
CA LEU A 133 -12.43 -5.45 11.45
C LEU A 133 -11.19 -4.72 11.96
N THR A 134 -10.81 -4.97 13.22
CA THR A 134 -9.56 -4.48 13.83
C THR A 134 -8.58 -5.63 14.08
N ALA A 135 -7.30 -5.32 14.24
CA ALA A 135 -6.31 -6.29 14.66
C ALA A 135 -6.62 -6.86 16.04
N GLU A 136 -7.18 -6.05 16.94
CA GLU A 136 -7.66 -6.48 18.26
C GLU A 136 -8.75 -7.56 18.15
N ALA A 137 -9.72 -7.38 17.24
CA ALA A 137 -10.75 -8.37 16.98
C ALA A 137 -10.18 -9.70 16.50
N ILE A 138 -9.19 -9.66 15.61
CA ILE A 138 -8.52 -10.87 15.11
C ILE A 138 -7.80 -11.60 16.26
N VAL A 139 -6.93 -10.91 16.99
CA VAL A 139 -6.12 -11.57 18.01
C VAL A 139 -6.95 -12.08 19.20
N ASN A 140 -8.07 -11.44 19.54
CA ASN A 140 -8.87 -11.80 20.71
C ASN A 140 -10.02 -12.76 20.41
N PHE A 141 -10.60 -12.76 19.20
CA PHE A 141 -11.85 -13.51 18.96
C PHE A 141 -11.74 -14.57 17.85
N TRP A 142 -10.74 -14.51 16.98
CA TRP A 142 -10.62 -15.52 15.93
C TRP A 142 -10.15 -16.86 16.49
N ARG A 143 -10.56 -17.95 15.84
CA ARG A 143 -10.14 -19.29 16.22
C ARG A 143 -8.64 -19.47 15.98
N LEU A 144 -7.99 -20.32 16.76
CA LEU A 144 -6.56 -20.62 16.63
C LEU A 144 -6.15 -20.92 15.17
N LYS A 145 -6.92 -21.75 14.47
CA LYS A 145 -6.62 -22.13 13.08
C LYS A 145 -6.66 -20.94 12.11
N ASP A 146 -7.56 -20.00 12.33
CA ASP A 146 -7.70 -18.82 11.48
C ASP A 146 -6.53 -17.85 11.72
N VAL A 147 -6.09 -17.70 12.97
CA VAL A 147 -4.87 -16.93 13.30
C VAL A 147 -3.63 -17.62 12.74
N GLU A 148 -3.50 -18.95 12.86
CA GLU A 148 -2.40 -19.70 12.22
C GLU A 148 -2.33 -19.47 10.72
N GLU A 149 -3.49 -19.47 10.05
CA GLU A 149 -3.58 -19.31 8.59
C GLU A 149 -3.11 -17.94 8.13
N ILE A 150 -3.56 -16.84 8.76
CA ILE A 150 -3.10 -15.50 8.35
C ILE A 150 -1.61 -15.31 8.64
N LEU A 151 -1.09 -15.79 9.76
CA LEU A 151 0.34 -15.71 10.05
C LEU A 151 1.18 -16.50 9.04
N ARG A 152 0.70 -17.66 8.60
CA ARG A 152 1.33 -18.49 7.58
C ARG A 152 1.25 -17.83 6.20
N ARG A 153 0.05 -17.44 5.77
CA ARG A 153 -0.22 -16.97 4.40
C ARG A 153 0.26 -15.54 4.18
N TYR A 154 -0.10 -14.63 5.07
CA TYR A 154 0.18 -13.19 4.92
C TYR A 154 1.51 -12.77 5.56
N GLY A 155 1.86 -13.37 6.70
CA GLY A 155 3.15 -13.14 7.35
C GLY A 155 4.31 -13.92 6.74
N GLN A 156 4.03 -15.06 6.08
CA GLN A 156 5.07 -16.04 5.75
C GLN A 156 5.95 -16.33 6.98
N GLU A 157 5.30 -16.44 8.15
CA GLU A 157 5.98 -16.54 9.43
C GLU A 157 6.36 -18.00 9.73
N ARG A 158 7.63 -18.23 10.03
CA ARG A 158 8.16 -19.56 10.29
C ARG A 158 7.55 -20.20 11.54
N PHE A 159 7.36 -19.39 12.58
CA PHE A 159 6.85 -19.84 13.89
C PHE A 159 5.35 -19.64 14.05
N TYR A 160 4.60 -19.52 12.95
CA TYR A 160 3.18 -19.18 12.93
C TYR A 160 2.33 -20.00 13.92
N LYS A 161 2.55 -21.33 14.05
CA LYS A 161 1.80 -22.18 14.99
C LYS A 161 2.07 -21.82 16.46
N ARG A 162 3.33 -21.54 16.79
CA ARG A 162 3.72 -21.19 18.16
C ARG A 162 3.19 -19.81 18.53
N ILE A 163 3.35 -18.84 17.61
CA ILE A 163 2.86 -17.48 17.78
C ILE A 163 1.33 -17.47 17.92
N ALA A 164 0.60 -18.18 17.06
CA ALA A 164 -0.86 -18.24 17.16
C ALA A 164 -1.34 -18.85 18.50
N ARG A 165 -0.69 -19.92 18.98
CA ARG A 165 -1.02 -20.51 20.29
C ARG A 165 -0.75 -19.53 21.43
N GLU A 166 0.38 -18.83 21.38
CA GLU A 166 0.72 -17.84 22.40
C GLU A 166 -0.26 -16.66 22.39
N ILE A 167 -0.64 -16.14 21.20
CA ILE A 167 -1.69 -15.13 21.07
C ILE A 167 -2.97 -15.58 21.75
N VAL A 168 -3.44 -16.79 21.42
CA VAL A 168 -4.71 -17.31 21.97
C VAL A 168 -4.64 -17.54 23.48
N SER A 169 -3.52 -18.03 24.02
CA SER A 169 -3.34 -18.29 25.45
C SER A 169 -3.13 -17.01 26.28
N SER A 170 -2.68 -15.92 25.64
CA SER A 170 -2.40 -14.64 26.31
C SER A 170 -3.55 -13.64 26.23
N ARG A 171 -4.70 -14.03 25.72
CA ARG A 171 -5.88 -13.15 25.62
C ARG A 171 -6.34 -12.66 27.00
N PRO A 172 -6.80 -11.38 27.11
CA PRO A 172 -6.97 -10.41 26.05
C PRO A 172 -5.67 -9.62 25.75
N LEU A 173 -5.39 -9.38 24.46
CA LEU A 173 -4.32 -8.50 23.98
C LEU A 173 -4.96 -7.18 23.52
N LYS A 174 -4.55 -6.05 24.09
CA LYS A 174 -5.16 -4.74 23.80
C LYS A 174 -4.24 -3.83 23.00
N THR A 175 -2.93 -3.96 23.19
CA THR A 175 -1.95 -3.04 22.64
C THR A 175 -0.91 -3.74 21.76
N THR A 176 -0.22 -2.94 20.98
CA THR A 176 0.92 -3.40 20.18
C THR A 176 2.00 -4.07 21.02
N ILE A 177 2.27 -3.55 22.22
CA ILE A 177 3.26 -4.14 23.14
C ILE A 177 2.81 -5.51 23.64
N ASP A 178 1.53 -5.68 23.98
CA ASP A 178 1.01 -6.99 24.39
C ASP A 178 1.26 -8.05 23.31
N LEU A 179 0.99 -7.67 22.04
CA LEU A 179 1.23 -8.54 20.90
C LEU A 179 2.72 -8.83 20.68
N VAL A 180 3.60 -7.82 20.80
CA VAL A 180 5.06 -8.00 20.70
C VAL A 180 5.54 -8.99 21.75
N MET A 181 5.13 -8.83 23.01
CA MET A 181 5.49 -9.73 24.10
C MET A 181 5.01 -11.18 23.86
N ALA A 182 3.81 -11.36 23.31
CA ALA A 182 3.32 -12.68 22.93
C ALA A 182 4.19 -13.31 21.82
N VAL A 183 4.59 -12.54 20.80
CA VAL A 183 5.48 -13.02 19.74
C VAL A 183 6.87 -13.39 20.29
N GLU A 184 7.42 -12.58 21.18
CA GLU A 184 8.71 -12.83 21.81
C GLU A 184 8.71 -14.12 22.64
N ARG A 185 7.69 -14.34 23.47
CA ARG A 185 7.55 -15.59 24.23
C ARG A 185 7.42 -16.82 23.34
N ALA A 186 6.79 -16.68 22.17
CA ALA A 186 6.58 -17.77 21.23
C ALA A 186 7.82 -18.13 20.41
N THR A 187 8.81 -17.25 20.33
CA THR A 187 9.95 -17.38 19.41
C THR A 187 11.28 -17.55 20.15
N PRO A 188 12.24 -18.30 19.59
CA PRO A 188 13.51 -18.54 20.28
C PRO A 188 14.40 -17.28 20.29
N PRO A 189 15.33 -17.15 21.28
CA PRO A 189 16.18 -15.95 21.44
C PRO A 189 17.00 -15.57 20.21
N TRP A 190 17.46 -16.54 19.42
CA TRP A 190 18.19 -16.28 18.17
C TRP A 190 17.34 -15.59 17.12
N TYR A 191 16.01 -15.77 17.15
CA TYR A 191 15.09 -15.14 16.22
C TYR A 191 14.98 -13.63 16.46
N HIS A 192 15.14 -13.20 17.73
CA HIS A 192 15.13 -11.78 18.13
C HIS A 192 16.40 -11.01 17.69
N ARG A 193 17.54 -11.74 17.51
CA ARG A 193 18.81 -11.14 17.09
C ARG A 193 18.93 -10.89 15.58
N ARG A 194 17.86 -11.13 14.83
CA ARG A 194 17.82 -10.92 13.38
C ARG A 194 17.72 -9.44 13.05
N ARG A 195 18.17 -9.07 11.83
CA ARG A 195 18.03 -7.70 11.30
C ARG A 195 16.60 -7.19 11.28
N ILE A 196 15.61 -8.08 11.09
CA ILE A 196 14.17 -7.78 11.09
C ILE A 196 13.61 -8.20 12.43
N HIS A 197 12.90 -7.30 13.11
CA HIS A 197 12.26 -7.56 14.39
C HIS A 197 11.33 -8.77 14.32
N CYS A 198 11.28 -9.60 15.37
CA CYS A 198 10.53 -10.86 15.37
C CYS A 198 9.02 -10.65 15.13
N ALA A 199 8.44 -9.53 15.57
CA ALA A 199 7.03 -9.21 15.39
C ALA A 199 6.67 -8.68 13.99
N THR A 200 7.63 -8.26 13.16
CA THR A 200 7.35 -7.61 11.85
C THR A 200 6.38 -8.42 10.98
N LYS A 201 6.58 -9.72 10.89
CA LYS A 201 5.76 -10.59 10.05
C LYS A 201 4.36 -10.82 10.63
N THR A 202 4.23 -10.82 11.95
CA THR A 202 2.94 -10.90 12.64
C THR A 202 2.13 -9.64 12.40
N PHE A 203 2.74 -8.46 12.53
CA PHE A 203 2.10 -7.17 12.25
C PHE A 203 1.69 -7.06 10.77
N GLN A 204 2.57 -7.44 9.84
CA GLN A 204 2.23 -7.51 8.42
C GLN A 204 1.02 -8.42 8.17
N ALA A 205 0.96 -9.60 8.79
CA ALA A 205 -0.14 -10.53 8.59
C ALA A 205 -1.47 -9.97 9.07
N LEU A 206 -1.48 -9.33 10.23
CA LEU A 206 -2.68 -8.69 10.80
C LEU A 206 -3.14 -7.52 9.92
N ARG A 207 -2.22 -6.64 9.52
CA ARG A 207 -2.53 -5.49 8.66
C ARG A 207 -3.16 -5.92 7.33
N ILE A 208 -2.55 -6.90 6.67
CA ILE A 208 -3.09 -7.47 5.43
C ILE A 208 -4.50 -8.04 5.63
N ALA A 209 -4.72 -8.76 6.74
CA ALA A 209 -6.03 -9.35 7.06
C ALA A 209 -7.08 -8.30 7.39
N VAL A 210 -6.73 -7.28 8.18
CA VAL A 210 -7.63 -6.18 8.56
C VAL A 210 -8.12 -5.40 7.34
N ASN A 211 -7.21 -5.11 6.40
CA ASN A 211 -7.47 -4.21 5.26
C ASN A 211 -7.73 -4.94 3.93
N ASN A 212 -7.73 -6.27 3.91
CA ASN A 212 -7.90 -7.10 2.69
C ASN A 212 -6.94 -6.69 1.56
N GLU A 213 -5.70 -6.32 1.91
CA GLU A 213 -4.75 -5.67 0.99
C GLU A 213 -4.52 -6.44 -0.31
N LEU A 214 -4.30 -7.76 -0.20
CA LEU A 214 -4.00 -8.60 -1.37
C LEU A 214 -5.21 -8.81 -2.28
N GLU A 215 -6.38 -9.03 -1.71
CA GLU A 215 -7.63 -9.23 -2.47
C GLU A 215 -8.03 -7.93 -3.17
N ASN A 216 -7.87 -6.78 -2.50
CA ASN A 216 -8.11 -5.47 -3.10
C ASN A 216 -7.17 -5.23 -4.28
N LEU A 217 -5.88 -5.59 -4.16
CA LEU A 217 -4.91 -5.48 -5.25
C LEU A 217 -5.27 -6.38 -6.44
N GLU A 218 -5.64 -7.64 -6.17
CA GLU A 218 -6.05 -8.59 -7.22
C GLU A 218 -7.28 -8.10 -7.99
N ARG A 219 -8.23 -7.45 -7.31
CA ARG A 219 -9.43 -6.86 -7.94
C ARG A 219 -9.12 -5.57 -8.72
N ALA A 220 -8.18 -4.77 -8.24
CA ALA A 220 -7.86 -3.46 -8.82
C ALA A 220 -7.04 -3.55 -10.11
N LEU A 221 -6.08 -4.48 -10.20
CA LEU A 221 -5.17 -4.56 -11.34
C LEU A 221 -5.88 -4.74 -12.70
N PRO A 222 -6.89 -5.63 -12.85
CA PRO A 222 -7.67 -5.71 -14.08
C PRO A 222 -8.39 -4.39 -14.41
N GLN A 223 -8.99 -3.73 -13.42
CA GLN A 223 -9.67 -2.47 -13.59
C GLN A 223 -8.72 -1.34 -13.99
N ALA A 224 -7.49 -1.33 -13.44
CA ALA A 224 -6.46 -0.39 -13.85
C ALA A 224 -6.11 -0.54 -15.35
N LEU A 225 -6.05 -1.78 -15.84
CA LEU A 225 -5.85 -2.02 -17.26
C LEU A 225 -7.06 -1.57 -18.10
N GLU A 226 -8.28 -1.73 -17.61
CA GLU A 226 -9.49 -1.31 -18.33
C GLU A 226 -9.56 0.22 -18.47
N VAL A 227 -9.32 0.98 -17.38
CA VAL A 227 -9.44 2.45 -17.38
C VAL A 227 -8.31 3.15 -18.13
N LEU A 228 -7.14 2.54 -18.27
CA LEU A 228 -6.02 3.10 -19.05
C LEU A 228 -6.37 3.21 -20.53
N GLU A 229 -5.98 4.30 -21.17
CA GLU A 229 -5.96 4.41 -22.63
C GLU A 229 -4.83 3.57 -23.25
N ARG A 230 -4.88 3.37 -24.57
CA ARG A 230 -3.76 2.70 -25.29
C ARG A 230 -2.51 3.54 -25.19
N GLY A 231 -1.38 2.92 -24.89
CA GLY A 231 -0.13 3.60 -24.58
C GLY A 231 -0.03 4.07 -23.12
N GLY A 232 -1.12 3.99 -22.37
CA GLY A 232 -1.13 4.34 -20.94
C GLY A 232 -0.26 3.42 -20.09
N ARG A 233 0.20 3.90 -18.96
CA ARG A 233 1.23 3.24 -18.14
C ARG A 233 0.70 2.86 -16.77
N LEU A 234 1.00 1.63 -16.36
CA LEU A 234 0.68 1.10 -15.03
C LEU A 234 1.97 0.95 -14.23
N VAL A 235 2.08 1.68 -13.13
CA VAL A 235 3.23 1.63 -12.22
C VAL A 235 2.75 1.16 -10.85
N VAL A 236 3.44 0.17 -10.28
CA VAL A 236 3.13 -0.38 -8.96
C VAL A 236 4.39 -0.49 -8.15
N ILE A 237 4.38 0.11 -6.95
CA ILE A 237 5.39 -0.09 -5.90
C ILE A 237 4.81 -1.06 -4.88
N ALA A 238 5.51 -2.16 -4.63
CA ALA A 238 5.18 -3.16 -3.63
C ALA A 238 6.24 -3.16 -2.53
N PHE A 239 5.85 -3.39 -1.27
CA PHE A 239 6.78 -3.39 -0.14
C PHE A 239 7.06 -4.79 0.42
N HIS A 240 6.30 -5.78 0.01
CA HIS A 240 6.56 -7.18 0.37
C HIS A 240 6.37 -8.15 -0.81
N SER A 241 6.83 -9.38 -0.59
CA SER A 241 6.90 -10.42 -1.63
C SER A 241 5.53 -10.88 -2.14
N LEU A 242 4.48 -10.75 -1.35
CA LEU A 242 3.14 -11.21 -1.74
C LEU A 242 2.55 -10.24 -2.77
N GLU A 243 2.61 -8.93 -2.51
CA GLU A 243 2.20 -7.90 -3.48
C GLU A 243 3.00 -8.01 -4.79
N ASP A 244 4.33 -8.03 -4.69
CA ASP A 244 5.22 -8.15 -5.87
C ASP A 244 4.89 -9.40 -6.71
N ARG A 245 4.48 -10.50 -6.07
CA ARG A 245 4.08 -11.74 -6.74
C ARG A 245 2.78 -11.57 -7.53
N ILE A 246 1.77 -10.92 -6.94
CA ILE A 246 0.49 -10.63 -7.58
C ILE A 246 0.73 -9.78 -8.83
N VAL A 247 1.42 -8.64 -8.68
CA VAL A 247 1.73 -7.74 -9.78
C VAL A 247 2.53 -8.42 -10.89
N LYS A 248 3.59 -9.17 -10.52
CA LYS A 248 4.41 -9.92 -11.47
C LYS A 248 3.57 -10.92 -12.26
N ASN A 249 2.71 -11.67 -11.61
CA ASN A 249 1.91 -12.70 -12.26
C ASN A 249 0.88 -12.06 -13.20
N PHE A 250 0.19 -11.00 -12.74
CA PHE A 250 -0.74 -10.24 -13.56
C PHE A 250 -0.07 -9.66 -14.82
N PHE A 251 1.09 -8.99 -14.67
CA PHE A 251 1.81 -8.44 -15.82
C PHE A 251 2.24 -9.51 -16.82
N ARG A 252 2.68 -10.68 -16.33
CA ARG A 252 3.08 -11.80 -17.20
C ARG A 252 1.90 -12.39 -17.95
N GLU A 253 0.77 -12.55 -17.29
CA GLU A 253 -0.47 -13.05 -17.91
C GLU A 253 -0.92 -12.10 -19.00
N LYS A 254 -1.11 -10.83 -18.68
CA LYS A 254 -1.61 -9.82 -19.65
C LYS A 254 -0.61 -9.54 -20.78
N ALA A 255 0.68 -9.74 -20.55
CA ALA A 255 1.67 -9.67 -21.62
C ALA A 255 1.60 -10.88 -22.60
N LYS A 256 1.24 -12.07 -22.13
CA LYS A 256 0.97 -13.23 -23.01
C LYS A 256 -0.29 -13.00 -23.87
N ASP A 257 -1.27 -12.31 -23.31
CA ASP A 257 -2.51 -11.94 -23.99
C ASP A 257 -2.32 -10.76 -24.97
N ASN A 258 -1.09 -10.23 -25.12
CA ASN A 258 -0.76 -9.04 -25.90
C ASN A 258 -1.54 -7.77 -25.47
N LEU A 259 -1.92 -7.67 -24.20
CA LEU A 259 -2.60 -6.52 -23.63
C LEU A 259 -1.64 -5.54 -22.97
N LEU A 260 -0.48 -6.04 -22.51
CA LEU A 260 0.55 -5.26 -21.84
C LEU A 260 1.95 -5.52 -22.43
N LYS A 261 2.77 -4.46 -22.50
CA LYS A 261 4.23 -4.55 -22.65
C LYS A 261 4.90 -4.32 -21.30
N ILE A 262 5.61 -5.32 -20.79
CA ILE A 262 6.36 -5.20 -19.53
C ILE A 262 7.55 -4.27 -19.75
N LEU A 263 7.62 -3.17 -18.99
CA LEU A 263 8.73 -2.20 -19.03
C LEU A 263 9.87 -2.59 -18.09
N THR A 264 9.54 -3.30 -16.98
CA THR A 264 10.54 -3.74 -15.99
C THR A 264 10.57 -5.28 -15.92
N LYS A 265 11.55 -5.91 -16.56
CA LYS A 265 11.73 -7.39 -16.51
C LYS A 265 11.96 -7.91 -15.08
N LYS A 266 12.74 -7.17 -14.29
CA LYS A 266 12.96 -7.39 -12.85
C LYS A 266 12.41 -6.16 -12.11
N PRO A 267 11.95 -6.31 -10.85
CA PRO A 267 11.51 -5.15 -10.08
C PRO A 267 12.71 -4.23 -9.84
N LEU A 268 12.52 -2.93 -10.02
CA LEU A 268 13.50 -1.95 -9.61
C LEU A 268 13.51 -1.83 -8.09
N ARG A 269 14.66 -1.48 -7.55
CA ARG A 269 14.87 -1.24 -6.12
C ARG A 269 15.34 0.19 -5.92
N PRO A 270 15.02 0.79 -4.76
CA PRO A 270 15.55 2.11 -4.43
C PRO A 270 17.08 2.09 -4.37
N SER A 271 17.70 3.21 -4.63
CA SER A 271 19.15 3.37 -4.50
C SER A 271 19.59 3.24 -3.03
N LYS A 272 20.90 3.07 -2.80
CA LYS A 272 21.44 3.02 -1.43
C LYS A 272 21.30 4.39 -0.74
N GLU A 273 21.46 5.45 -1.51
CA GLU A 273 21.31 6.84 -1.08
C GLU A 273 19.88 7.08 -0.61
N GLU A 274 18.89 6.72 -1.43
CA GLU A 274 17.47 6.82 -1.06
C GLU A 274 17.14 6.03 0.21
N VAL A 275 17.64 4.80 0.34
CA VAL A 275 17.42 3.98 1.55
C VAL A 275 18.06 4.59 2.78
N SER A 276 19.18 5.32 2.62
CA SER A 276 19.83 6.03 3.73
C SER A 276 19.01 7.24 4.20
N GLU A 277 18.44 7.99 3.27
CA GLU A 277 17.62 9.17 3.52
C GLU A 277 16.18 8.80 3.94
N ASN A 278 15.62 7.77 3.31
CA ASN A 278 14.27 7.25 3.57
C ASN A 278 14.32 5.74 3.85
N PRO A 279 14.50 5.30 5.12
CA PRO A 279 14.55 3.89 5.47
C PRO A 279 13.28 3.09 5.11
N HIS A 280 12.12 3.74 4.96
CA HIS A 280 10.87 3.11 4.54
C HIS A 280 10.95 2.58 3.09
N ALA A 281 11.76 3.20 2.23
CA ALA A 281 11.98 2.76 0.86
C ALA A 281 12.69 1.39 0.75
N ARG A 282 13.41 0.94 1.80
CA ARG A 282 14.29 -0.26 1.76
C ARG A 282 13.65 -1.50 1.14
N SER A 283 12.39 -1.74 1.36
CA SER A 283 11.67 -2.93 0.89
C SER A 283 10.98 -2.73 -0.44
N ALA A 284 10.94 -1.51 -0.97
CA ALA A 284 10.23 -1.15 -2.18
C ALA A 284 10.68 -1.93 -3.43
N ARG A 285 9.73 -2.24 -4.29
CA ARG A 285 9.89 -2.97 -5.55
C ARG A 285 8.95 -2.38 -6.59
N LEU A 286 9.50 -1.58 -7.48
CA LEU A 286 8.72 -0.96 -8.54
C LEU A 286 8.63 -1.88 -9.76
N ARG A 287 7.40 -2.08 -10.25
CA ARG A 287 7.11 -2.68 -11.55
C ARG A 287 6.32 -1.73 -12.42
N ALA A 288 6.62 -1.74 -13.72
CA ALA A 288 5.95 -0.91 -14.70
C ALA A 288 5.60 -1.70 -15.96
N ALA A 289 4.45 -1.39 -16.55
CA ALA A 289 3.97 -1.92 -17.82
C ALA A 289 3.25 -0.83 -18.61
N LEU A 290 3.15 -1.03 -19.93
CA LEU A 290 2.46 -0.16 -20.88
C LEU A 290 1.31 -0.93 -21.50
N LYS A 291 0.12 -0.35 -21.59
CA LYS A 291 -1.05 -0.92 -22.29
C LYS A 291 -0.86 -0.85 -23.80
N LEU A 292 -1.09 -1.94 -24.50
CA LEU A 292 -0.96 -2.06 -25.95
C LEU A 292 -2.23 -1.68 -26.72
#